data_e96e748de3cc0b623be4b61c0307d819
#
_entry.id   e96e748de3cc0b623be4b61c0307d819
#
_cell.length_a   1.000
_cell.length_b   1.000
_cell.length_c   1.000
_cell.angle_alpha   90.00
_cell.angle_beta   90.00
_cell.angle_gamma   90.00
#
_symmetry.space_group_name_H-M   'P 1'
#
loop_
_entity.id
_entity.type
_entity.pdbx_description
1 polymer ?
#
loop_
_entity_poly.entity_id
_entity_poly.type
_entity_poly.pdbx_seq_one_letter_code
_entity_poly.pdbx_strand_id
1 'polypeptide(L)'
;MKISAAEWFQERTRGLENDPEYLVEEVKLTFAEELCRLLEEQGVSRGQLAERLGTSRAYVTRILRTDYNLTAETMVKVALALDARVTLSLQSRRSAPPAAVAAPARVAHRRARRNEFVASDKPAGRRRSRQP
;
A
#
# COMPACT_ATOMS: atom_id res chain seq x y z
N MET A 1 27.42 28.94 -18.01
CA MET A 1 26.10 28.40 -18.32
C MET A 1 25.31 28.24 -17.02
N LYS A 2 24.22 28.94 -16.90
CA LYS A 2 23.32 28.80 -15.73
C LYS A 2 22.33 27.68 -16.02
N ILE A 3 22.53 26.55 -15.38
CA ILE A 3 21.60 25.43 -15.38
C ILE A 3 20.41 25.83 -14.49
N SER A 4 19.19 25.65 -14.94
CA SER A 4 18.02 25.87 -14.10
C SER A 4 17.99 24.88 -12.94
N ALA A 5 17.37 25.26 -11.82
CA ALA A 5 17.24 24.37 -10.66
C ALA A 5 16.57 23.02 -11.05
N ALA A 6 15.62 23.06 -11.98
CA ALA A 6 14.96 21.86 -12.49
C ALA A 6 15.90 20.96 -13.29
N GLU A 7 16.75 21.53 -14.16
CA GLU A 7 17.75 20.76 -14.93
C GLU A 7 18.82 20.17 -14.02
N TRP A 8 19.30 20.93 -13.05
CA TRP A 8 20.24 20.43 -12.04
C TRP A 8 19.65 19.24 -11.24
N PHE A 9 18.40 19.35 -10.83
CA PHE A 9 17.70 18.29 -10.12
C PHE A 9 17.53 17.04 -10.99
N GLN A 10 17.09 17.22 -12.25
CA GLN A 10 16.94 16.10 -13.19
C GLN A 10 18.26 15.40 -13.49
N GLU A 11 19.35 16.14 -13.66
CA GLU A 11 20.65 15.54 -13.91
C GLU A 11 21.18 14.78 -12.71
N ARG A 12 20.96 15.28 -11.50
CA ARG A 12 21.36 14.62 -10.25
C ARG A 12 20.52 13.39 -9.94
N THR A 13 19.27 13.35 -10.34
CA THR A 13 18.37 12.21 -10.13
C THR A 13 18.40 11.18 -11.25
N ARG A 14 19.00 11.51 -12.39
CA ARG A 14 19.03 10.66 -13.60
C ARG A 14 19.61 9.25 -13.36
N GLY A 15 20.51 9.08 -12.40
CA GLY A 15 21.07 7.78 -12.02
C GLY A 15 20.24 7.02 -10.96
N LEU A 16 19.33 7.71 -10.26
CA LEU A 16 18.58 7.16 -9.16
C LEU A 16 17.28 6.45 -9.59
N GLU A 17 16.84 6.64 -10.82
CA GLU A 17 15.61 6.04 -11.36
C GLU A 17 15.64 4.50 -11.37
N ASN A 18 16.82 3.92 -11.31
CA ASN A 18 17.04 2.47 -11.26
C ASN A 18 17.62 1.99 -9.94
N ASP A 19 17.85 2.89 -8.98
CA ASP A 19 18.36 2.54 -7.67
C ASP A 19 17.24 1.98 -6.79
N PRO A 20 17.34 0.72 -6.34
CA PRO A 20 16.31 0.11 -5.50
C PRO A 20 16.06 0.87 -4.20
N GLU A 21 17.10 1.41 -3.56
CA GLU A 21 16.98 2.16 -2.32
C GLU A 21 16.18 3.45 -2.52
N TYR A 22 16.47 4.17 -3.59
CA TYR A 22 15.73 5.38 -3.95
C TYR A 22 14.25 5.08 -4.23
N LEU A 23 13.97 4.01 -4.98
CA LEU A 23 12.61 3.61 -5.32
C LEU A 23 11.81 3.14 -4.08
N VAL A 24 12.46 2.51 -3.12
CA VAL A 24 11.83 2.15 -1.84
C VAL A 24 11.44 3.40 -1.05
N GLU A 25 12.32 4.38 -0.98
CA GLU A 25 12.02 5.66 -0.29
C GLU A 25 10.88 6.42 -0.99
N GLU A 26 10.84 6.40 -2.30
CA GLU A 26 9.75 6.99 -3.08
C GLU A 26 8.39 6.33 -2.75
N VAL A 27 8.33 5.01 -2.66
CA VAL A 27 7.11 4.27 -2.28
C VAL A 27 6.68 4.60 -0.86
N LYS A 28 7.62 4.65 0.09
CA LYS A 28 7.34 5.04 1.47
C LYS A 28 6.81 6.46 1.58
N LEU A 29 7.42 7.39 0.85
CA LEU A 29 7.00 8.79 0.83
C LEU A 29 5.59 8.92 0.26
N THR A 30 5.29 8.26 -0.84
CA THR A 30 3.95 8.24 -1.44
C THR A 30 2.91 7.72 -0.45
N PHE A 31 3.21 6.64 0.26
CA PHE A 31 2.32 6.11 1.30
C PHE A 31 2.11 7.11 2.45
N ALA A 32 3.17 7.75 2.91
CA ALA A 32 3.10 8.75 3.98
C ALA A 32 2.28 9.98 3.56
N GLU A 33 2.42 10.46 2.34
CA GLU A 33 1.63 11.56 1.78
C GLU A 33 0.14 11.22 1.69
N GLU A 34 -0.19 10.04 1.18
CA GLU A 34 -1.57 9.56 1.12
C GLU A 34 -2.18 9.37 2.51
N LEU A 35 -1.38 8.89 3.46
CA LEU A 35 -1.80 8.75 4.85
C LEU A 35 -2.09 10.12 5.48
N CYS A 36 -1.21 11.09 5.29
CA CYS A 36 -1.43 12.47 5.76
C CYS A 36 -2.71 13.06 5.16
N ARG A 37 -2.94 12.87 3.87
CA ARG A 37 -4.14 13.33 3.19
C ARG A 37 -5.41 12.74 3.80
N LEU A 38 -5.44 11.44 4.06
CA LEU A 38 -6.57 10.76 4.71
C LEU A 38 -6.81 11.25 6.13
N LEU A 39 -5.75 11.46 6.91
CA LEU A 39 -5.86 12.01 8.26
C LEU A 39 -6.49 13.40 8.26
N GLU A 40 -6.09 14.27 7.34
CA GLU A 40 -6.65 15.60 7.17
C GLU A 40 -8.11 15.57 6.72
N GLU A 41 -8.43 14.76 5.72
CA GLU A 41 -9.80 14.60 5.20
C GLU A 41 -10.78 14.09 6.27
N GLN A 42 -10.34 13.16 7.10
CA GLN A 42 -11.16 12.58 8.17
C GLN A 42 -11.10 13.34 9.49
N GLY A 43 -10.24 14.33 9.60
CA GLY A 43 -10.02 15.07 10.85
C GLY A 43 -9.48 14.19 11.99
N VAL A 44 -8.68 13.18 11.66
CA VAL A 44 -8.08 12.23 12.62
C VAL A 44 -6.67 12.70 12.98
N SER A 45 -6.40 12.82 14.27
CA SER A 45 -5.05 13.15 14.78
C SER A 45 -4.14 11.91 14.80
N ARG A 46 -2.83 12.14 14.88
CA ARG A 46 -1.85 11.04 15.06
C ARG A 46 -2.11 10.23 16.31
N GLY A 47 -2.50 10.88 17.41
CA GLY A 47 -2.87 10.22 18.65
C GLY A 47 -4.10 9.33 18.51
N GLN A 48 -5.12 9.80 17.81
CA GLN A 48 -6.32 9.01 17.52
C GLN A 48 -6.02 7.81 16.61
N LEU A 49 -5.17 7.98 15.61
CA LEU A 49 -4.72 6.87 14.78
C LEU A 49 -3.95 5.84 15.61
N ALA A 50 -3.06 6.29 16.49
CA ALA A 50 -2.31 5.42 17.39
C ALA A 50 -3.23 4.60 18.30
N GLU A 51 -4.27 5.20 18.85
CA GLU A 51 -5.28 4.50 19.65
C GLU A 51 -6.01 3.44 18.82
N ARG A 52 -6.43 3.77 17.61
CA ARG A 52 -7.10 2.81 16.71
C ARG A 52 -6.21 1.63 16.33
N LEU A 53 -4.91 1.85 16.22
CA LEU A 53 -3.91 0.82 15.93
C LEU A 53 -3.46 0.04 17.17
N GLY A 54 -3.79 0.51 18.37
CA GLY A 54 -3.26 -0.05 19.62
C GLY A 54 -1.75 0.15 19.77
N THR A 55 -1.22 1.25 19.24
CA THR A 55 0.20 1.58 19.24
C THR A 55 0.47 2.94 19.89
N SER A 56 1.74 3.36 19.93
CA SER A 56 2.15 4.66 20.42
C SER A 56 2.07 5.74 19.33
N ARG A 57 1.89 6.99 19.74
CA ARG A 57 1.99 8.15 18.86
C ARG A 57 3.37 8.25 18.17
N ALA A 58 4.42 7.85 18.87
CA ALA A 58 5.78 7.79 18.32
C ALA A 58 5.88 6.82 17.14
N TYR A 59 5.19 5.69 17.20
CA TYR A 59 5.12 4.71 16.12
C TYR A 59 4.46 5.30 14.86
N VAL A 60 3.33 5.99 15.02
CA VAL A 60 2.66 6.69 13.91
C VAL A 60 3.57 7.76 13.30
N THR A 61 4.28 8.51 14.13
CA THR A 61 5.25 9.51 13.65
C THR A 61 6.39 8.88 12.84
N ARG A 62 6.89 7.71 13.23
CA ARG A 62 7.90 6.96 12.45
C ARG A 62 7.39 6.55 11.07
N ILE A 63 6.16 6.07 10.97
CA ILE A 63 5.54 5.72 9.69
C ILE A 63 5.46 6.95 8.79
N LEU A 64 5.03 8.09 9.32
CA LEU A 64 4.89 9.33 8.58
C LEU A 64 6.25 9.95 8.16
N ARG A 65 7.31 9.67 8.89
CA ARG A 65 8.67 10.14 8.57
C ARG A 65 9.44 9.25 7.61
N THR A 66 8.86 8.15 7.19
CA THR A 66 9.53 7.17 6.33
C THR A 66 10.76 6.48 6.94
N ASP A 67 11.02 6.69 8.22
CA ASP A 67 12.13 6.08 8.96
C ASP A 67 11.89 4.61 9.30
N TYR A 68 10.72 4.11 8.98
CA TYR A 68 10.28 2.76 9.30
C TYR A 68 10.19 1.90 8.05
N ASN A 69 10.62 0.66 8.17
CA ASN A 69 10.46 -0.30 7.09
C ASN A 69 9.01 -0.80 7.04
N LEU A 70 8.23 -0.22 6.13
CA LEU A 70 6.82 -0.53 5.96
C LEU A 70 6.63 -1.90 5.31
N THR A 71 5.96 -2.79 6.02
CA THR A 71 5.48 -4.05 5.46
C THR A 71 4.07 -3.87 4.89
N ALA A 72 3.68 -4.75 3.98
CA ALA A 72 2.32 -4.76 3.45
C ALA A 72 1.28 -4.94 4.57
N GLU A 73 1.59 -5.74 5.58
CA GLU A 73 0.74 -5.91 6.76
C GLU A 73 0.52 -4.60 7.52
N THR A 74 1.57 -3.84 7.75
CA THR A 74 1.49 -2.54 8.41
C THR A 74 0.65 -1.55 7.61
N MET A 75 0.86 -1.47 6.29
CA MET A 75 0.08 -0.61 5.40
C MET A 75 -1.41 -0.93 5.46
N VAL A 76 -1.76 -2.21 5.43
CA VAL A 76 -3.15 -2.68 5.50
C VAL A 76 -3.77 -2.35 6.86
N LYS A 77 -3.07 -2.57 7.96
CA LYS A 77 -3.55 -2.23 9.31
C LYS A 77 -3.83 -0.75 9.46
N VAL A 78 -2.93 0.10 9.00
CA VAL A 78 -3.10 1.56 9.03
C VAL A 78 -4.28 2.01 8.18
N ALA A 79 -4.42 1.47 6.98
CA ALA A 79 -5.54 1.78 6.10
C ALA A 79 -6.89 1.37 6.70
N LEU A 80 -6.98 0.18 7.28
CA LEU A 80 -8.19 -0.30 7.94
C LEU A 80 -8.61 0.58 9.12
N ALA A 81 -7.64 1.10 9.88
CA ALA A 81 -7.92 2.03 10.98
C ALA A 81 -8.55 3.35 10.51
N LEU A 82 -8.38 3.71 9.26
CA LEU A 82 -8.95 4.89 8.60
C LEU A 82 -10.11 4.56 7.64
N ASP A 83 -10.65 3.36 7.73
CA ASP A 83 -11.68 2.87 6.80
C ASP A 83 -11.29 3.04 5.32
N ALA A 84 -10.02 2.81 5.04
CA ALA A 84 -9.41 2.92 3.73
C ALA A 84 -8.89 1.57 3.24
N ARG A 85 -8.56 1.50 1.96
CA ARG A 85 -8.02 0.31 1.32
C ARG A 85 -6.68 0.63 0.65
N VAL A 86 -5.69 -0.22 0.85
CA VAL A 86 -4.44 -0.16 0.10
C VAL A 86 -4.62 -0.82 -1.26
N THR A 87 -4.26 -0.10 -2.31
CA THR A 87 -4.20 -0.64 -3.67
C THR A 87 -2.78 -0.58 -4.19
N LEU A 88 -2.32 -1.65 -4.79
CA LEU A 88 -1.01 -1.74 -5.42
C LEU A 88 -1.16 -2.03 -6.90
N SER A 89 -0.44 -1.32 -7.72
CA SER A 89 -0.35 -1.57 -9.15
C SER A 89 1.11 -1.69 -9.58
N LEU A 90 1.38 -2.64 -10.46
CA LEU A 90 2.67 -2.80 -11.11
C LEU A 90 2.52 -2.38 -12.57
N GLN A 91 3.38 -1.46 -13.00
CA GLN A 91 3.39 -0.98 -14.37
C GLN A 91 4.69 -1.37 -15.05
N SER A 92 4.60 -1.81 -16.30
CA SER A 92 5.78 -2.05 -17.10
C SER A 92 6.44 -0.72 -17.49
N ARG A 93 7.74 -0.58 -17.24
CA ARG A 93 8.49 0.61 -17.63
C ARG A 93 8.58 0.80 -19.15
N ARG A 94 8.41 -0.29 -19.90
CA ARG A 94 8.50 -0.28 -21.38
C ARG A 94 7.25 0.25 -22.06
N SER A 95 6.12 0.24 -21.38
CA SER A 95 4.82 0.60 -21.95
C SER A 95 4.13 1.77 -21.25
N ALA A 96 4.81 2.44 -20.35
CA ALA A 96 4.22 3.53 -19.61
C ALA A 96 4.19 4.82 -20.42
N PRO A 97 3.03 5.29 -20.90
CA PRO A 97 2.89 6.69 -21.22
C PRO A 97 3.01 7.50 -19.92
N PRO A 98 3.68 8.66 -19.95
CA PRO A 98 3.78 9.50 -18.77
C PRO A 98 2.38 9.89 -18.27
N ALA A 99 2.10 9.62 -17.02
CA ALA A 99 0.93 10.07 -16.28
C ALA A 99 -0.44 9.54 -16.75
N ALA A 100 -0.62 8.22 -16.80
CA ALA A 100 -1.95 7.68 -16.64
C ALA A 100 -2.11 7.14 -15.22
N VAL A 101 -2.71 7.91 -14.36
CA VAL A 101 -3.19 7.40 -13.06
C VAL A 101 -4.26 6.37 -13.39
N ALA A 102 -3.90 5.10 -13.34
CA ALA A 102 -4.84 4.02 -13.56
C ALA A 102 -5.93 4.06 -12.49
N ALA A 103 -7.17 4.23 -12.92
CA ALA A 103 -8.32 4.21 -12.03
C ALA A 103 -8.37 2.88 -11.26
N PRO A 104 -8.54 2.90 -9.93
CA PRO A 104 -8.47 1.70 -9.08
C PRO A 104 -9.64 0.73 -9.25
N ALA A 105 -10.59 1.01 -10.14
CA ALA A 105 -11.86 0.29 -10.24
C ALA A 105 -11.75 -1.14 -10.81
N ARG A 106 -10.64 -1.52 -11.44
CA ARG A 106 -10.52 -2.85 -12.10
C ARG A 106 -9.95 -3.96 -11.23
N VAL A 107 -9.33 -3.65 -10.12
CA VAL A 107 -8.69 -4.66 -9.26
C VAL A 107 -9.67 -5.27 -8.25
N ALA A 108 -10.76 -4.59 -7.94
CA ALA A 108 -11.77 -5.05 -6.98
C ALA A 108 -12.55 -6.28 -7.47
N HIS A 109 -12.73 -6.47 -8.78
CA HIS A 109 -13.52 -7.58 -9.33
C HIS A 109 -12.76 -8.92 -9.43
N ARG A 110 -11.44 -8.91 -9.44
CA ARG A 110 -10.68 -10.18 -9.49
C ARG A 110 -10.57 -10.89 -8.15
N ARG A 111 -10.73 -10.20 -7.03
CA ARG A 111 -10.67 -10.79 -5.70
C ARG A 111 -11.94 -11.51 -5.28
N ALA A 112 -13.10 -11.11 -5.78
CA ALA A 112 -14.37 -11.77 -5.50
C ALA A 112 -14.47 -13.18 -6.11
N ARG A 113 -13.81 -13.43 -7.25
CA ARG A 113 -13.81 -14.74 -7.90
C ARG A 113 -12.87 -15.76 -7.28
N ARG A 114 -11.89 -15.34 -6.49
CA ARG A 114 -10.93 -16.25 -5.85
C ARG A 114 -11.45 -16.86 -4.56
N ASN A 115 -12.42 -16.23 -3.92
CA ASN A 115 -13.02 -16.75 -2.69
C ASN A 115 -14.14 -17.78 -2.95
N GLU A 116 -14.73 -17.83 -4.13
CA GLU A 116 -15.76 -18.82 -4.45
C GLU A 116 -15.16 -20.22 -4.77
N PHE A 117 -13.88 -20.29 -5.17
CA PHE A 117 -13.24 -21.56 -5.50
C PHE A 117 -12.77 -22.37 -4.29
N VAL A 118 -12.66 -21.77 -3.11
CA VAL A 118 -12.18 -22.46 -1.89
C VAL A 118 -13.33 -23.04 -1.05
N ALA A 119 -14.57 -22.69 -1.34
CA ALA A 119 -15.73 -23.13 -0.56
C ALA A 119 -16.35 -24.47 -1.00
N SER A 120 -15.89 -25.08 -2.08
CA SER A 120 -16.51 -26.31 -2.63
C SER A 120 -15.78 -27.62 -2.35
N ASP A 121 -14.70 -27.59 -1.58
CA ASP A 121 -13.98 -28.81 -1.22
C ASP A 121 -14.17 -29.18 0.26
N LYS A 122 -15.41 -29.52 0.61
CA LYS A 122 -15.67 -30.32 1.81
C LYS A 122 -15.65 -31.80 1.40
N PRO A 123 -14.73 -32.60 1.90
CA PRO A 123 -14.79 -34.03 1.69
C PRO A 123 -16.05 -34.54 2.38
N ALA A 124 -16.90 -35.20 1.60
CA ALA A 124 -18.07 -35.91 2.09
C ALA A 124 -17.65 -36.91 3.17
N GLY A 125 -18.19 -36.77 4.36
CA GLY A 125 -17.93 -37.65 5.47
C GLY A 125 -18.23 -39.11 5.11
N ARG A 126 -17.25 -39.96 5.25
CA ARG A 126 -17.45 -41.44 5.22
C ARG A 126 -18.32 -41.82 6.39
N ARG A 127 -19.55 -42.15 6.11
CA ARG A 127 -20.37 -42.92 7.04
C ARG A 127 -19.76 -44.32 7.17
N ARG A 128 -19.18 -44.60 8.32
CA ARG A 128 -18.93 -45.96 8.74
C ARG A 128 -20.26 -46.57 9.15
N SER A 129 -20.79 -47.42 8.30
CA SER A 129 -21.81 -48.40 8.69
C SER A 129 -21.19 -49.39 9.66
N ARG A 130 -21.58 -49.38 10.90
CA ARG A 130 -21.42 -50.54 11.78
C ARG A 130 -22.57 -51.47 11.48
N GLN A 131 -22.25 -52.65 11.05
CA GLN A 131 -23.14 -53.80 11.18
C GLN A 131 -22.79 -54.59 12.44
N PRO A 132 -23.79 -55.22 13.08
CA PRO A 132 -23.66 -56.03 14.28
C PRO A 132 -22.95 -57.34 14.04
#